data_85456a9daf4a744bc3c3063ba8a3f7b4
#
_entry.id   85456a9daf4a744bc3c3063ba8a3f7b4
#
_cell.length_a   1.000
_cell.length_b   1.000
_cell.length_c   1.000
_cell.angle_alpha   90.00
_cell.angle_beta   90.00
_cell.angle_gamma   90.00
#
_symmetry.space_group_name_H-M   'P 1'
#
loop_
_entity.id
_entity.type
_entity.pdbx_description
1 polymer ?
#
loop_
_entity_poly.entity_id
_entity_poly.type
_entity_poly.pdbx_seq_one_letter_code
_entity_poly.pdbx_strand_id
1 'polypeptide(L)'
;MRSARSLNTPTRPAVADKREAILRAATKVFAESGYFNAKVADVAKVAGVADGTVYLYFKSKEEILRSLFDRGVAVLIAEARSLIEGVSDPRERLRRIARLHLERLGADRDLAIVFQVELRGSTKFMEEFSAAGLAEYLRLIRETFEEGQRSGVFRANLNPKIVAKVIFGALDEMATNWILSRRRYKLAPFADTVLDIILEGVCAR
;
A
#
# COMPACT_ATOMS: atom_id res chain seq x y z
N MET A 1 -15.14 -57.13 -4.82
CA MET A 1 -14.39 -55.92 -4.42
C MET A 1 -14.64 -54.83 -5.42
N ARG A 2 -15.52 -53.88 -5.09
CA ARG A 2 -15.81 -52.70 -5.94
C ARG A 2 -15.10 -51.48 -5.30
N SER A 3 -14.09 -50.99 -6.02
CA SER A 3 -13.31 -49.79 -5.64
C SER A 3 -14.21 -48.53 -5.76
N ALA A 4 -14.43 -47.85 -4.66
CA ALA A 4 -15.12 -46.57 -4.64
C ALA A 4 -14.16 -45.48 -5.17
N ARG A 5 -14.44 -44.96 -6.37
CA ARG A 5 -13.84 -43.74 -6.89
C ARG A 5 -14.38 -42.54 -6.07
N SER A 6 -13.54 -41.97 -5.24
CA SER A 6 -13.78 -40.67 -4.62
C SER A 6 -13.86 -39.60 -5.71
N LEU A 7 -15.04 -39.07 -5.96
CA LEU A 7 -15.28 -37.90 -6.79
C LEU A 7 -14.83 -36.67 -6.00
N ASN A 8 -13.65 -36.18 -6.34
CA ASN A 8 -13.15 -34.92 -5.81
C ASN A 8 -13.95 -33.77 -6.46
N THR A 9 -15.04 -33.36 -5.82
CA THR A 9 -15.85 -32.21 -6.26
C THR A 9 -15.02 -30.96 -6.02
N PRO A 10 -14.72 -30.09 -7.01
CA PRO A 10 -14.01 -28.85 -6.78
C PRO A 10 -14.84 -27.96 -5.87
N THR A 11 -14.33 -27.68 -4.68
CA THR A 11 -14.96 -26.80 -3.71
C THR A 11 -15.12 -25.42 -4.36
N ARG A 12 -16.34 -24.93 -4.46
CA ARG A 12 -16.65 -23.59 -5.01
C ARG A 12 -15.91 -22.56 -4.15
N PRO A 13 -15.01 -21.72 -4.73
CA PRO A 13 -14.25 -20.78 -3.94
C PRO A 13 -15.18 -19.89 -3.12
N ALA A 14 -14.81 -19.63 -1.85
CA ALA A 14 -15.58 -18.78 -0.96
C ALA A 14 -15.74 -17.36 -1.57
N VAL A 15 -16.79 -16.64 -1.17
CA VAL A 15 -17.08 -15.27 -1.67
C VAL A 15 -15.88 -14.35 -1.49
N ALA A 16 -15.17 -14.49 -0.36
CA ALA A 16 -13.93 -13.75 -0.08
C ALA A 16 -12.83 -14.05 -1.11
N ASP A 17 -12.65 -15.33 -1.52
CA ASP A 17 -11.62 -15.74 -2.47
C ASP A 17 -11.84 -15.13 -3.87
N LYS A 18 -13.10 -14.99 -4.30
CA LYS A 18 -13.42 -14.39 -5.60
C LYS A 18 -13.19 -12.87 -5.60
N ARG A 19 -13.59 -12.19 -4.54
CA ARG A 19 -13.32 -10.76 -4.40
C ARG A 19 -11.84 -10.46 -4.47
N GLU A 20 -11.03 -11.27 -3.79
CA GLU A 20 -9.58 -11.18 -3.80
C GLU A 20 -8.97 -11.50 -5.18
N ALA A 21 -9.49 -12.49 -5.87
CA ALA A 21 -9.06 -12.82 -7.23
C ALA A 21 -9.33 -11.67 -8.20
N ILE A 22 -10.48 -11.01 -8.09
CA ILE A 22 -10.82 -9.82 -8.90
C ILE A 22 -9.88 -8.67 -8.59
N LEU A 23 -9.57 -8.40 -7.32
CA LEU A 23 -8.64 -7.32 -6.93
C LEU A 23 -7.23 -7.59 -7.47
N ARG A 24 -6.70 -8.81 -7.32
CA ARG A 24 -5.39 -9.17 -7.90
C ARG A 24 -5.37 -9.02 -9.43
N ALA A 25 -6.42 -9.46 -10.11
CA ALA A 25 -6.55 -9.30 -11.55
C ALA A 25 -6.60 -7.82 -11.95
N ALA A 26 -7.33 -7.00 -11.21
CA ALA A 26 -7.44 -5.57 -11.46
C ALA A 26 -6.09 -4.86 -11.27
N THR A 27 -5.31 -5.21 -10.25
CA THR A 27 -3.96 -4.68 -10.06
C THR A 27 -3.11 -4.89 -11.32
N LYS A 28 -3.10 -6.12 -11.84
CA LYS A 28 -2.34 -6.44 -13.05
C LYS A 28 -2.85 -5.67 -14.27
N VAL A 29 -4.16 -5.68 -14.53
CA VAL A 29 -4.76 -5.02 -15.70
C VAL A 29 -4.55 -3.49 -15.65
N PHE A 30 -4.70 -2.88 -14.47
CA PHE A 30 -4.49 -1.44 -14.31
C PHE A 30 -3.01 -1.05 -14.48
N ALA A 31 -2.09 -1.87 -13.98
CA ALA A 31 -0.65 -1.63 -14.15
C ALA A 31 -0.20 -1.78 -15.62
N GLU A 32 -0.74 -2.77 -16.37
CA GLU A 32 -0.36 -3.04 -17.75
C GLU A 32 -1.00 -2.08 -18.77
N SER A 33 -2.27 -1.74 -18.60
CA SER A 33 -3.07 -1.00 -19.59
C SER A 33 -3.33 0.46 -19.20
N GLY A 34 -3.03 0.84 -17.95
CA GLY A 34 -3.48 2.07 -17.33
C GLY A 34 -4.95 2.00 -16.92
N TYR A 35 -5.30 2.66 -15.81
CA TYR A 35 -6.67 2.65 -15.29
C TYR A 35 -7.71 3.10 -16.32
N PHE A 36 -7.43 4.19 -17.03
CA PHE A 36 -8.43 4.76 -17.96
C PHE A 36 -8.75 3.84 -19.14
N ASN A 37 -7.76 3.13 -19.68
CA ASN A 37 -7.92 2.22 -20.81
C ASN A 37 -8.44 0.84 -20.42
N ALA A 38 -8.22 0.42 -19.18
CA ALA A 38 -8.63 -0.88 -18.67
C ALA A 38 -10.15 -1.04 -18.68
N LYS A 39 -10.62 -2.23 -19.09
CA LYS A 39 -12.04 -2.59 -19.09
C LYS A 39 -12.31 -3.62 -17.98
N VAL A 40 -13.51 -3.59 -17.41
CA VAL A 40 -13.95 -4.57 -16.40
C VAL A 40 -13.95 -5.99 -16.98
N ALA A 41 -14.23 -6.15 -18.27
CA ALA A 41 -14.14 -7.41 -18.98
C ALA A 41 -12.71 -7.99 -18.99
N ASP A 42 -11.66 -7.15 -19.10
CA ASP A 42 -10.28 -7.61 -19.03
C ASP A 42 -9.93 -8.09 -17.63
N VAL A 43 -10.44 -7.39 -16.60
CA VAL A 43 -10.30 -7.81 -15.20
C VAL A 43 -10.99 -9.17 -14.97
N ALA A 44 -12.22 -9.34 -15.46
CA ALA A 44 -12.96 -10.59 -15.35
C ALA A 44 -12.21 -11.77 -16.02
N LYS A 45 -11.69 -11.54 -17.23
CA LYS A 45 -10.89 -12.51 -17.98
C LYS A 45 -9.63 -12.93 -17.19
N VAL A 46 -8.89 -12.00 -16.64
CA VAL A 46 -7.67 -12.29 -15.84
C VAL A 46 -8.02 -12.96 -14.52
N ALA A 47 -9.14 -12.59 -13.90
CA ALA A 47 -9.64 -13.22 -12.67
C ALA A 47 -10.23 -14.63 -12.88
N GLY A 48 -10.45 -15.05 -14.13
CA GLY A 48 -11.08 -16.33 -14.45
C GLY A 48 -12.57 -16.40 -14.08
N VAL A 49 -13.28 -15.27 -14.17
CA VAL A 49 -14.71 -15.16 -13.86
C VAL A 49 -15.49 -14.56 -15.04
N ALA A 50 -16.82 -14.74 -15.05
CA ALA A 50 -17.67 -14.04 -16.01
C ALA A 50 -17.78 -12.54 -15.64
N ASP A 51 -17.96 -11.66 -16.64
CA ASP A 51 -18.11 -10.20 -16.46
C ASP A 51 -19.17 -9.85 -15.40
N GLY A 52 -20.34 -10.48 -15.50
CA GLY A 52 -21.42 -10.31 -14.53
C GLY A 52 -21.02 -10.67 -13.10
N THR A 53 -20.04 -11.58 -12.92
CA THR A 53 -19.54 -11.92 -11.58
C THR A 53 -18.78 -10.75 -10.95
N VAL A 54 -18.03 -9.97 -11.74
CA VAL A 54 -17.32 -8.79 -11.20
C VAL A 54 -18.32 -7.79 -10.62
N TYR A 55 -19.42 -7.56 -11.33
CA TYR A 55 -20.48 -6.62 -10.90
C TYR A 55 -21.27 -7.08 -9.66
N LEU A 56 -21.17 -8.36 -9.27
CA LEU A 56 -21.71 -8.83 -7.99
C LEU A 56 -20.88 -8.35 -6.78
N TYR A 57 -19.59 -8.01 -7.00
CA TYR A 57 -18.66 -7.59 -5.94
C TYR A 57 -18.32 -6.10 -5.97
N PHE A 58 -18.37 -5.49 -7.15
CA PHE A 58 -17.97 -4.09 -7.37
C PHE A 58 -18.93 -3.44 -8.37
N LYS A 59 -19.52 -2.32 -7.98
CA LYS A 59 -20.50 -1.60 -8.81
C LYS A 59 -19.86 -0.90 -10.02
N SER A 60 -18.55 -0.61 -9.94
CA SER A 60 -17.82 0.12 -10.98
C SER A 60 -16.33 -0.18 -10.95
N LYS A 61 -15.62 0.16 -12.04
CA LYS A 61 -14.17 0.15 -12.12
C LYS A 61 -13.52 1.06 -11.06
N GLU A 62 -14.16 2.16 -10.74
CA GLU A 62 -13.74 3.11 -9.71
C GLU A 62 -13.80 2.46 -8.31
N GLU A 63 -14.86 1.69 -8.00
CA GLU A 63 -14.97 0.96 -6.74
C GLU A 63 -13.88 -0.12 -6.60
N ILE A 64 -13.49 -0.76 -7.71
CA ILE A 64 -12.36 -1.71 -7.71
C ILE A 64 -11.06 -0.99 -7.34
N LEU A 65 -10.76 0.14 -7.99
CA LEU A 65 -9.54 0.92 -7.71
C LEU A 65 -9.52 1.42 -6.26
N ARG A 66 -10.64 1.96 -5.77
CA ARG A 66 -10.78 2.37 -4.37
C ARG A 66 -10.52 1.21 -3.41
N SER A 67 -11.14 0.05 -3.65
CA SER A 67 -10.96 -1.13 -2.81
C SER A 67 -9.51 -1.65 -2.79
N LEU A 68 -8.77 -1.52 -3.89
CA LEU A 68 -7.34 -1.85 -3.93
C LEU A 68 -6.55 -0.95 -2.98
N PHE A 69 -6.80 0.35 -3.04
CA PHE A 69 -6.11 1.33 -2.20
C PHE A 69 -6.46 1.14 -0.73
N ASP A 70 -7.75 1.14 -0.39
CA ASP A 70 -8.24 1.03 0.99
C ASP A 70 -7.67 -0.23 1.66
N ARG A 71 -7.69 -1.35 0.93
CA ARG A 71 -7.12 -2.60 1.41
C ARG A 71 -5.60 -2.52 1.61
N GLY A 72 -4.87 -2.01 0.62
CA GLY A 72 -3.41 -1.91 0.69
C GLY A 72 -2.97 -1.06 1.87
N VAL A 73 -3.61 0.09 2.08
CA VAL A 73 -3.32 0.98 3.20
C VAL A 73 -3.73 0.37 4.54
N ALA A 74 -4.91 -0.28 4.62
CA ALA A 74 -5.35 -0.93 5.85
C ALA A 74 -4.38 -2.05 6.29
N VAL A 75 -3.92 -2.87 5.34
CA VAL A 75 -2.91 -3.91 5.61
C VAL A 75 -1.59 -3.29 6.08
N LEU A 76 -1.10 -2.24 5.38
CA LEU A 76 0.12 -1.55 5.75
C LEU A 76 0.04 -0.97 7.18
N ILE A 77 -1.07 -0.34 7.55
CA ILE A 77 -1.25 0.23 8.88
C ILE A 77 -1.30 -0.86 9.95
N ALA A 78 -2.05 -1.95 9.72
CA ALA A 78 -2.15 -3.05 10.66
C ALA A 78 -0.79 -3.70 10.94
N GLU A 79 -0.01 -3.95 9.89
CA GLU A 79 1.34 -4.51 10.02
C GLU A 79 2.31 -3.52 10.67
N ALA A 80 2.26 -2.23 10.30
CA ALA A 80 3.09 -1.21 10.92
C ALA A 80 2.83 -1.11 12.43
N ARG A 81 1.56 -1.12 12.86
CA ARG A 81 1.21 -1.12 14.29
C ARG A 81 1.78 -2.33 15.01
N SER A 82 1.64 -3.54 14.44
CA SER A 82 2.21 -4.76 15.00
C SER A 82 3.74 -4.72 15.10
N LEU A 83 4.41 -4.20 14.06
CA LEU A 83 5.88 -4.10 14.03
C LEU A 83 6.47 -3.13 15.06
N ILE A 84 5.73 -2.08 15.43
CA ILE A 84 6.18 -1.09 16.41
C ILE A 84 5.70 -1.37 17.82
N GLU A 85 4.84 -2.37 18.01
CA GLU A 85 4.36 -2.78 19.33
C GLU A 85 5.55 -3.22 20.21
N GLY A 86 5.60 -2.71 21.44
CA GLY A 86 6.70 -2.98 22.39
C GLY A 86 8.04 -2.29 22.06
N VAL A 87 8.17 -1.57 20.97
CA VAL A 87 9.38 -0.81 20.63
C VAL A 87 9.35 0.55 21.33
N SER A 88 10.26 0.78 22.26
CA SER A 88 10.30 2.02 23.06
C SER A 88 10.98 3.20 22.32
N ASP A 89 11.98 2.93 21.46
CA ASP A 89 12.67 3.98 20.72
C ASP A 89 11.85 4.50 19.53
N PRO A 90 11.45 5.78 19.52
CA PRO A 90 10.67 6.36 18.43
C PRO A 90 11.46 6.44 17.11
N ARG A 91 12.81 6.47 17.14
CA ARG A 91 13.64 6.39 15.92
C ARG A 91 13.49 5.04 15.26
N GLU A 92 13.60 3.98 16.04
CA GLU A 92 13.46 2.61 15.53
C GLU A 92 12.04 2.34 15.04
N ARG A 93 11.01 2.89 15.71
CA ARG A 93 9.62 2.79 15.24
C ARG A 93 9.45 3.42 13.86
N LEU A 94 9.98 4.64 13.63
CA LEU A 94 9.94 5.29 12.32
C LEU A 94 10.71 4.48 11.27
N ARG A 95 11.87 3.88 11.62
CA ARG A 95 12.63 3.02 10.70
C ARG A 95 11.83 1.79 10.28
N ARG A 96 11.17 1.12 11.21
CA ARG A 96 10.33 -0.05 10.91
C ARG A 96 9.16 0.31 10.00
N ILE A 97 8.48 1.42 10.26
CA ILE A 97 7.40 1.93 9.40
C ILE A 97 7.93 2.20 7.97
N ALA A 98 9.07 2.86 7.84
CA ALA A 98 9.67 3.20 6.56
C ALA A 98 10.12 1.96 5.78
N ARG A 99 10.77 0.99 6.43
CA ARG A 99 11.18 -0.29 5.82
C ARG A 99 9.97 -1.05 5.30
N LEU A 100 8.93 -1.21 6.14
CA LEU A 100 7.69 -1.88 5.73
C LEU A 100 7.04 -1.21 4.53
N HIS A 101 6.99 0.14 4.49
CA HIS A 101 6.45 0.89 3.36
C HIS A 101 7.14 0.51 2.05
N LEU A 102 8.47 0.57 2.01
CA LEU A 102 9.25 0.25 0.82
C LEU A 102 9.28 -1.25 0.51
N GLU A 103 9.23 -2.13 1.52
CA GLU A 103 9.10 -3.57 1.33
C GLU A 103 7.79 -3.94 0.63
N ARG A 104 6.68 -3.35 1.07
CA ARG A 104 5.36 -3.63 0.48
C ARG A 104 5.26 -3.18 -0.97
N LEU A 105 5.73 -1.99 -1.28
CA LEU A 105 5.76 -1.51 -2.67
C LEU A 105 6.78 -2.28 -3.52
N GLY A 106 7.94 -2.63 -2.94
CA GLY A 106 8.99 -3.39 -3.64
C GLY A 106 8.65 -4.86 -3.88
N ALA A 107 7.67 -5.42 -3.13
CA ALA A 107 7.22 -6.80 -3.29
C ALA A 107 6.26 -7.00 -4.47
N ASP A 108 5.50 -5.97 -4.83
CA ASP A 108 4.50 -6.03 -5.91
C ASP A 108 4.60 -4.77 -6.79
N ARG A 109 5.28 -4.91 -7.93
CA ARG A 109 5.52 -3.80 -8.86
C ARG A 109 4.22 -3.30 -9.49
N ASP A 110 3.28 -4.18 -9.78
CA ASP A 110 2.01 -3.81 -10.41
C ASP A 110 1.19 -2.98 -9.40
N LEU A 111 1.17 -3.39 -8.13
CA LEU A 111 0.53 -2.62 -7.08
C LEU A 111 1.20 -1.26 -6.89
N ALA A 112 2.53 -1.19 -6.93
CA ALA A 112 3.27 0.06 -6.83
C ALA A 112 2.93 1.00 -8.00
N ILE A 113 2.82 0.50 -9.24
CA ILE A 113 2.40 1.28 -10.41
C ILE A 113 0.99 1.84 -10.19
N VAL A 114 0.05 1.01 -9.74
CA VAL A 114 -1.33 1.47 -9.48
C VAL A 114 -1.34 2.59 -8.44
N PHE A 115 -0.57 2.48 -7.37
CA PHE A 115 -0.56 3.48 -6.30
C PHE A 115 0.21 4.75 -6.67
N GLN A 116 1.30 4.64 -7.41
CA GLN A 116 2.15 5.78 -7.74
C GLN A 116 1.71 6.53 -9.00
N VAL A 117 1.06 5.86 -9.94
CA VAL A 117 0.71 6.43 -11.24
C VAL A 117 -0.80 6.57 -11.40
N GLU A 118 -1.54 5.48 -11.30
CA GLU A 118 -2.95 5.44 -11.69
C GLU A 118 -3.85 6.24 -10.73
N LEU A 119 -3.58 6.16 -9.42
CA LEU A 119 -4.30 6.96 -8.43
C LEU A 119 -4.08 8.46 -8.59
N ARG A 120 -2.88 8.87 -9.01
CA ARG A 120 -2.51 10.27 -9.18
C ARG A 120 -2.99 10.88 -10.50
N GLY A 121 -3.48 10.06 -11.42
CA GLY A 121 -4.02 10.51 -12.70
C GLY A 121 -5.31 11.33 -12.61
N SER A 122 -5.92 11.46 -11.42
CA SER A 122 -7.18 12.20 -11.23
C SER A 122 -7.20 12.91 -9.87
N THR A 123 -7.45 14.23 -9.88
CA THR A 123 -7.65 15.03 -8.65
C THR A 123 -8.80 14.48 -7.81
N LYS A 124 -9.90 14.05 -8.45
CA LYS A 124 -11.04 13.43 -7.76
C LYS A 124 -10.62 12.18 -6.99
N PHE A 125 -9.85 11.29 -7.61
CA PHE A 125 -9.34 10.11 -6.90
C PHE A 125 -8.43 10.51 -5.74
N MET A 126 -7.52 11.47 -5.97
CA MET A 126 -6.64 11.96 -4.92
C MET A 126 -7.39 12.54 -3.72
N GLU A 127 -8.47 13.29 -3.95
CA GLU A 127 -9.31 13.84 -2.89
C GLU A 127 -10.02 12.73 -2.09
N GLU A 128 -10.64 11.78 -2.78
CA GLU A 128 -11.34 10.66 -2.16
C GLU A 128 -10.41 9.73 -1.37
N PHE A 129 -9.23 9.40 -1.92
CA PHE A 129 -8.27 8.49 -1.31
C PHE A 129 -7.46 9.11 -0.19
N SER A 130 -7.15 10.40 -0.27
CA SER A 130 -6.42 11.10 0.79
C SER A 130 -7.25 11.31 2.05
N ALA A 131 -8.58 11.24 1.95
CA ALA A 131 -9.47 11.59 3.05
C ALA A 131 -9.51 10.56 4.20
N ALA A 132 -9.28 9.28 3.93
CA ALA A 132 -9.38 8.24 4.97
C ALA A 132 -8.07 7.45 5.17
N GLY A 133 -7.71 6.60 4.23
CA GLY A 133 -6.59 5.66 4.40
C GLY A 133 -5.23 6.36 4.53
N LEU A 134 -4.90 7.26 3.60
CA LEU A 134 -3.64 8.00 3.65
C LEU A 134 -3.55 8.89 4.90
N ALA A 135 -4.66 9.53 5.28
CA ALA A 135 -4.71 10.35 6.49
C ALA A 135 -4.42 9.53 7.77
N GLU A 136 -4.90 8.28 7.84
CA GLU A 136 -4.62 7.38 8.96
C GLU A 136 -3.15 6.93 8.97
N TYR A 137 -2.58 6.62 7.81
CA TYR A 137 -1.17 6.28 7.71
C TYR A 137 -0.25 7.45 8.12
N LEU A 138 -0.54 8.66 7.64
CA LEU A 138 0.18 9.87 8.07
C LEU A 138 -0.01 10.15 9.55
N ARG A 139 -1.17 9.83 10.12
CA ARG A 139 -1.41 9.93 11.56
C ARG A 139 -0.50 9.00 12.36
N LEU A 140 -0.32 7.75 11.92
CA LEU A 140 0.58 6.79 12.58
C LEU A 140 2.03 7.33 12.65
N ILE A 141 2.55 7.87 11.55
CA ILE A 141 3.88 8.48 11.50
C ILE A 141 3.94 9.70 12.43
N ARG A 142 2.92 10.56 12.38
CA ARG A 142 2.83 11.76 13.22
C ARG A 142 2.81 11.41 14.70
N GLU A 143 1.98 10.49 15.14
CA GLU A 143 1.86 10.06 16.54
C GLU A 143 3.20 9.51 17.07
N THR A 144 3.89 8.70 16.25
CA THR A 144 5.24 8.21 16.57
C THR A 144 6.23 9.35 16.74
N PHE A 145 6.16 10.40 15.89
CA PHE A 145 7.02 11.58 16.01
C PHE A 145 6.67 12.42 17.26
N GLU A 146 5.39 12.63 17.53
CA GLU A 146 4.93 13.36 18.72
C GLU A 146 5.37 12.68 20.03
N GLU A 147 5.37 11.35 20.09
CA GLU A 147 5.92 10.60 21.23
C GLU A 147 7.43 10.84 21.39
N GLY A 148 8.19 10.87 20.28
CA GLY A 148 9.60 11.21 20.30
C GLY A 148 9.89 12.65 20.73
N GLN A 149 9.00 13.59 20.44
CA GLN A 149 9.10 14.97 20.95
C GLN A 149 8.87 15.01 22.47
N ARG A 150 7.85 14.28 22.96
CA ARG A 150 7.56 14.22 24.40
C ARG A 150 8.70 13.57 25.21
N SER A 151 9.39 12.60 24.62
CA SER A 151 10.54 11.94 25.25
C SER A 151 11.87 12.66 25.06
N GLY A 152 11.89 13.83 24.38
CA GLY A 152 13.09 14.60 24.10
C GLY A 152 14.01 14.02 23.02
N VAL A 153 13.58 12.98 22.31
CA VAL A 153 14.35 12.35 21.21
C VAL A 153 14.33 13.20 19.96
N PHE A 154 13.18 13.84 19.68
CA PHE A 154 13.01 14.72 18.54
C PHE A 154 12.82 16.17 18.96
N ARG A 155 13.22 17.06 18.09
CA ARG A 155 13.14 18.51 18.29
C ARG A 155 11.69 18.96 18.49
N ALA A 156 11.40 19.62 19.62
CA ALA A 156 10.05 20.05 20.00
C ALA A 156 9.49 21.17 19.11
N ASN A 157 10.35 21.95 18.45
CA ASN A 157 9.96 23.09 17.61
C ASN A 157 9.54 22.70 16.18
N LEU A 158 9.58 21.42 15.81
CA LEU A 158 9.15 20.95 14.50
C LEU A 158 7.67 20.62 14.49
N ASN A 159 6.98 20.95 13.40
CA ASN A 159 5.57 20.61 13.24
C ASN A 159 5.43 19.12 12.86
N PRO A 160 4.80 18.27 13.71
CA PRO A 160 4.70 16.82 13.46
C PRO A 160 3.94 16.46 12.18
N LYS A 161 2.94 17.28 11.80
CA LYS A 161 2.19 17.06 10.55
C LYS A 161 3.06 17.26 9.31
N ILE A 162 3.99 18.22 9.36
CA ILE A 162 4.93 18.46 8.26
C ILE A 162 5.96 17.35 8.20
N VAL A 163 6.54 16.95 9.35
CA VAL A 163 7.52 15.85 9.40
C VAL A 163 6.91 14.55 8.85
N ALA A 164 5.70 14.21 9.22
CA ALA A 164 5.02 13.02 8.69
C ALA A 164 4.86 13.07 7.16
N LYS A 165 4.51 14.22 6.60
CA LYS A 165 4.43 14.41 5.14
C LYS A 165 5.78 14.35 4.46
N VAL A 166 6.84 14.87 5.08
CA VAL A 166 8.23 14.80 4.55
C VAL A 166 8.69 13.34 4.52
N ILE A 167 8.51 12.60 5.61
CA ILE A 167 8.85 11.16 5.65
C ILE A 167 8.10 10.40 4.57
N PHE A 168 6.77 10.56 4.51
CA PHE A 168 5.94 9.90 3.51
C PHE A 168 6.37 10.26 2.09
N GLY A 169 6.53 11.56 1.78
CA GLY A 169 6.90 12.03 0.45
C GLY A 169 8.27 11.54 -0.01
N ALA A 170 9.25 11.45 0.90
CA ALA A 170 10.56 10.91 0.59
C ALA A 170 10.51 9.42 0.25
N LEU A 171 9.77 8.60 1.03
CA LEU A 171 9.61 7.18 0.75
C LEU A 171 8.83 6.94 -0.55
N ASP A 172 7.79 7.72 -0.76
CA ASP A 172 6.91 7.65 -1.91
C ASP A 172 7.66 8.02 -3.22
N GLU A 173 8.54 9.02 -3.18
CA GLU A 173 9.42 9.35 -4.31
C GLU A 173 10.44 8.22 -4.61
N MET A 174 10.95 7.52 -3.59
CA MET A 174 11.80 6.33 -3.82
C MET A 174 11.04 5.24 -4.58
N ALA A 175 9.77 5.01 -4.25
CA ALA A 175 8.92 4.07 -4.96
C ALA A 175 8.63 4.52 -6.41
N THR A 176 8.34 5.81 -6.61
CA THR A 176 8.14 6.39 -7.96
C THR A 176 9.37 6.19 -8.84
N ASN A 177 10.55 6.55 -8.35
CA ASN A 177 11.81 6.35 -9.09
C ASN A 177 12.07 4.87 -9.38
N TRP A 178 11.74 3.97 -8.44
CA TRP A 178 11.92 2.54 -8.61
C TRP A 178 11.05 1.97 -9.74
N ILE A 179 9.77 2.34 -9.83
CA ILE A 179 8.89 1.89 -10.93
C ILE A 179 9.28 2.49 -12.27
N LEU A 180 9.87 3.68 -12.31
CA LEU A 180 10.35 4.33 -13.54
C LEU A 180 11.72 3.80 -13.98
N SER A 181 12.47 3.17 -13.07
CA SER A 181 13.80 2.66 -13.35
C SER A 181 13.77 1.43 -14.29
N ARG A 182 14.64 1.42 -15.28
CA ARG A 182 14.93 0.24 -16.11
C ARG A 182 15.77 -0.80 -15.36
N ARG A 183 16.46 -0.41 -14.27
CA ARG A 183 17.28 -1.29 -13.45
C ARG A 183 16.41 -1.99 -12.42
N ARG A 184 16.63 -3.29 -12.24
CA ARG A 184 15.98 -4.05 -11.15
C ARG A 184 16.87 -3.99 -9.92
N TYR A 185 16.36 -3.42 -8.84
CA TYR A 185 17.00 -3.38 -7.52
C TYR A 185 15.97 -3.53 -6.41
N LYS A 186 16.43 -3.90 -5.22
CA LYS A 186 15.55 -4.00 -4.04
C LYS A 186 15.27 -2.60 -3.50
N LEU A 187 14.00 -2.26 -3.32
CA LEU A 187 13.57 -0.94 -2.85
C LEU A 187 13.76 -0.77 -1.34
N ALA A 188 13.48 -1.80 -0.54
CA ALA A 188 13.49 -1.76 0.92
C ALA A 188 14.78 -1.19 1.56
N PRO A 189 16.01 -1.51 1.08
CA PRO A 189 17.24 -0.99 1.70
C PRO A 189 17.37 0.55 1.70
N PHE A 190 16.65 1.24 0.80
CA PHE A 190 16.69 2.71 0.75
C PHE A 190 15.97 3.38 1.93
N ALA A 191 15.10 2.65 2.63
CA ALA A 191 14.37 3.19 3.79
C ALA A 191 15.32 3.72 4.87
N ASP A 192 16.40 3.00 5.16
CA ASP A 192 17.37 3.40 6.18
C ASP A 192 18.11 4.68 5.80
N THR A 193 18.60 4.75 4.55
CA THR A 193 19.28 5.97 4.06
C THR A 193 18.36 7.19 4.10
N VAL A 194 17.10 7.03 3.67
CA VAL A 194 16.10 8.11 3.70
C VAL A 194 15.86 8.56 5.14
N LEU A 195 15.69 7.61 6.06
CA LEU A 195 15.46 7.93 7.46
C LEU A 195 16.69 8.52 8.14
N ASP A 196 17.91 8.09 7.81
CA ASP A 196 19.14 8.69 8.34
C ASP A 196 19.22 10.18 7.99
N ILE A 197 19.01 10.52 6.72
CA ILE A 197 19.00 11.92 6.25
C ILE A 197 17.95 12.75 7.01
N ILE A 198 16.74 12.22 7.18
CA ILE A 198 15.65 12.94 7.85
C ILE A 198 15.92 13.04 9.35
N LEU A 199 16.33 11.95 10.00
CA LEU A 199 16.52 11.90 11.44
C LEU A 199 17.68 12.79 11.90
N GLU A 200 18.75 12.94 11.13
CA GLU A 200 19.82 13.91 11.41
C GLU A 200 19.30 15.35 11.50
N GLY A 201 18.26 15.70 10.71
CA GLY A 201 17.63 17.02 10.73
C GLY A 201 16.61 17.22 11.85
N VAL A 202 16.03 16.14 12.42
CA VAL A 202 14.91 16.23 13.38
C VAL A 202 15.28 15.79 14.80
N CYS A 203 16.42 15.11 15.00
CA CYS A 203 16.88 14.74 16.34
C CYS A 203 17.28 15.97 17.18
N ALA A 204 17.03 15.91 18.48
CA ALA A 204 17.57 16.87 19.42
C ALA A 204 19.10 16.73 19.49
N ARG A 205 19.80 17.86 19.57
CA ARG A 205 21.26 17.94 19.77
C ARG A 205 21.56 17.97 21.23
#